data_b71b113e0bd969694e6ef1f5a7f69f8a
#
_entry.id   b71b113e0bd969694e6ef1f5a7f69f8a
#
_cell.length_a   1.000
_cell.length_b   1.000
_cell.length_c   1.000
_cell.angle_alpha   90.00
_cell.angle_beta   90.00
_cell.angle_gamma   90.00
#
_symmetry.space_group_name_H-M   'P 1'
#
loop_
_entity.id
_entity.type
_entity.pdbx_description
1 polymer ?
#
loop_
_entity_poly.entity_id
_entity_poly.type
_entity_poly.pdbx_seq_one_letter_code
_entity_poly.pdbx_strand_id
1 'polypeptide(L)'
;RRDDGRRISSRVSSLAAFWPSLLLLAGSDVGEAQMTFRGYWEIFRRFGALPELFDLDSETAVHFGKDAPLRPELAESALHLYLRTNDGHYLVVGRELINALNDDSRVACGFAAVADVESKRLDDRMDSYFFAETLKYLFLLFDLSLEPQDRQSFFCCDETSIDRLNSTRGCAVDGRPCLSLSATLLSTEGHFFQMPSGRVSGAFGARMPLDAVAGPFECEASTTTTEKH
;
A
#
# COMPACT_ATOMS: atom_id res chain seq x y z
N ARG A 1 22.71 -11.02 0.57
CA ARG A 1 24.06 -11.33 1.13
C ARG A 1 24.52 -12.67 0.58
N ARG A 2 25.82 -12.86 0.38
CA ARG A 2 26.38 -14.18 0.15
C ARG A 2 26.38 -14.99 1.46
N ASP A 3 26.61 -16.29 1.38
CA ASP A 3 26.65 -17.20 2.55
C ASP A 3 27.67 -16.75 3.61
N ASP A 4 28.69 -15.96 3.22
CA ASP A 4 29.70 -15.36 4.10
C ASP A 4 29.23 -14.06 4.80
N GLY A 5 27.98 -13.65 4.62
CA GLY A 5 27.41 -12.44 5.21
C GLY A 5 27.88 -11.12 4.59
N ARG A 6 28.75 -11.15 3.57
CA ARG A 6 29.24 -9.92 2.92
C ARG A 6 28.16 -9.26 2.08
N ARG A 7 28.14 -7.93 2.12
CA ARG A 7 27.29 -7.13 1.25
C ARG A 7 27.75 -7.30 -0.21
N ILE A 8 26.82 -7.64 -1.11
CA ILE A 8 27.12 -7.85 -2.53
C ILE A 8 26.88 -6.55 -3.32
N SER A 9 25.92 -5.73 -2.86
CA SER A 9 25.53 -4.49 -3.51
C SER A 9 25.17 -3.44 -2.47
N SER A 10 25.48 -2.18 -2.77
CA SER A 10 25.00 -1.01 -2.02
C SER A 10 23.61 -0.56 -2.48
N ARG A 11 23.09 -1.13 -3.58
CA ARG A 11 21.82 -0.70 -4.17
C ARG A 11 20.65 -1.40 -3.52
N VAL A 12 19.61 -0.62 -3.26
CA VAL A 12 18.31 -1.09 -2.80
C VAL A 12 17.24 -0.70 -3.82
N SER A 13 16.25 -1.58 -4.00
CA SER A 13 15.12 -1.34 -4.89
C SER A 13 13.90 -0.87 -4.10
N SER A 14 13.08 -0.02 -4.69
CA SER A 14 11.76 0.36 -4.15
C SER A 14 10.89 -0.86 -3.89
N LEU A 15 10.95 -1.86 -4.75
CA LEU A 15 10.25 -3.15 -4.57
C LEU A 15 10.56 -3.79 -3.22
N ALA A 16 11.80 -3.71 -2.75
CA ALA A 16 12.20 -4.32 -1.48
C ALA A 16 11.63 -3.59 -0.25
N ALA A 17 10.89 -2.49 -0.44
CA ALA A 17 10.17 -1.83 0.66
C ALA A 17 8.99 -2.68 1.19
N PHE A 18 8.63 -3.81 0.55
CA PHE A 18 7.71 -4.83 1.10
C PHE A 18 8.36 -5.67 2.21
N TRP A 19 9.68 -5.67 2.33
CA TRP A 19 10.40 -6.56 3.24
C TRP A 19 9.97 -6.42 4.71
N PRO A 20 9.69 -5.23 5.26
CA PRO A 20 9.11 -5.09 6.60
C PRO A 20 7.80 -5.89 6.79
N SER A 21 6.90 -5.84 5.81
CA SER A 21 5.67 -6.65 5.82
C SER A 21 5.97 -8.14 5.88
N LEU A 22 6.89 -8.60 5.06
CA LEU A 22 7.29 -10.01 5.03
C LEU A 22 7.90 -10.46 6.36
N LEU A 23 8.74 -9.65 6.99
CA LEU A 23 9.31 -9.94 8.31
C LEU A 23 8.19 -10.13 9.36
N LEU A 24 7.18 -9.27 9.37
CA LEU A 24 6.05 -9.39 10.28
C LEU A 24 5.22 -10.64 10.01
N LEU A 25 4.94 -10.95 8.74
CA LEU A 25 4.19 -12.15 8.33
C LEU A 25 4.95 -13.43 8.66
N ALA A 26 6.28 -13.40 8.58
CA ALA A 26 7.15 -14.53 8.96
C ALA A 26 7.32 -14.69 10.47
N GLY A 27 6.74 -13.80 11.29
CA GLY A 27 6.86 -13.83 12.74
C GLY A 27 8.24 -13.37 13.26
N SER A 28 8.99 -12.61 12.45
CA SER A 28 10.26 -12.02 12.87
C SER A 28 10.06 -10.90 13.91
N ASP A 29 11.16 -10.44 14.48
CA ASP A 29 11.15 -9.34 15.45
C ASP A 29 10.61 -8.04 14.85
N VAL A 30 9.66 -7.39 15.54
CA VAL A 30 9.03 -6.15 15.10
C VAL A 30 10.05 -5.02 14.96
N GLY A 31 11.06 -4.97 15.83
CA GLY A 31 12.11 -3.96 15.77
C GLY A 31 12.95 -4.07 14.49
N GLU A 32 13.20 -5.29 13.98
CA GLU A 32 13.87 -5.49 12.69
C GLU A 32 13.04 -4.95 11.53
N ALA A 33 11.74 -5.22 11.54
CA ALA A 33 10.80 -4.69 10.53
C ALA A 33 10.75 -3.15 10.57
N GLN A 34 10.65 -2.57 11.78
CA GLN A 34 10.63 -1.11 11.97
C GLN A 34 11.93 -0.45 11.51
N MET A 35 13.08 -1.06 11.82
CA MET A 35 14.39 -0.52 11.41
C MET A 35 14.54 -0.56 9.89
N THR A 36 14.13 -1.65 9.25
CA THR A 36 14.14 -1.77 7.79
C THR A 36 13.21 -0.75 7.13
N PHE A 37 11.99 -0.60 7.66
CA PHE A 37 11.04 0.40 7.19
C PHE A 37 11.60 1.81 7.27
N ARG A 38 12.23 2.17 8.39
CA ARG A 38 12.83 3.50 8.58
C ARG A 38 13.83 3.83 7.49
N GLY A 39 14.64 2.85 7.04
CA GLY A 39 15.58 3.07 5.95
C GLY A 39 14.89 3.51 4.65
N TYR A 40 13.82 2.83 4.24
CA TYR A 40 13.04 3.22 3.06
C TYR A 40 12.29 4.53 3.26
N TRP A 41 11.79 4.77 4.46
CA TRP A 41 11.10 6.01 4.82
C TRP A 41 12.03 7.24 4.71
N GLU A 42 13.29 7.14 5.13
CA GLU A 42 14.27 8.23 4.98
C GLU A 42 14.58 8.52 3.50
N ILE A 43 14.67 7.50 2.65
CA ILE A 43 14.82 7.68 1.21
C ILE A 43 13.59 8.40 0.63
N PHE A 44 12.37 7.95 1.00
CA PHE A 44 11.13 8.60 0.58
C PHE A 44 11.10 10.08 0.99
N ARG A 45 11.39 10.41 2.23
CA ARG A 45 11.39 11.79 2.75
C ARG A 45 12.34 12.71 2.00
N ARG A 46 13.43 12.17 1.50
CA ARG A 46 14.41 12.95 0.73
C ARG A 46 13.89 13.37 -0.64
N PHE A 47 13.11 12.52 -1.29
CA PHE A 47 12.66 12.73 -2.67
C PHE A 47 11.14 12.93 -2.80
N GLY A 48 10.34 12.75 -1.76
CA GLY A 48 8.87 12.71 -1.85
C GLY A 48 8.34 11.50 -2.62
N ALA A 49 9.23 10.59 -3.06
CA ALA A 49 8.91 9.33 -3.72
C ALA A 49 10.07 8.36 -3.54
N LEU A 50 9.82 7.05 -3.63
CA LEU A 50 10.89 6.06 -3.66
C LEU A 50 11.39 5.87 -5.09
N PRO A 51 12.66 6.17 -5.40
CA PRO A 51 13.23 5.81 -6.70
C PRO A 51 13.30 4.28 -6.85
N GLU A 52 13.16 3.77 -8.07
CA GLU A 52 13.27 2.33 -8.36
C GLU A 52 14.57 1.74 -7.85
N LEU A 53 15.67 2.51 -7.91
CA LEU A 53 16.96 2.10 -7.35
C LEU A 53 17.64 3.26 -6.62
N PHE A 54 18.10 2.98 -5.41
CA PHE A 54 18.88 3.91 -4.59
C PHE A 54 20.20 3.26 -4.17
N ASP A 55 21.28 3.99 -4.24
CA ASP A 55 22.61 3.53 -3.82
C ASP A 55 22.94 4.09 -2.44
N LEU A 56 23.11 3.17 -1.47
CA LEU A 56 23.37 3.49 -0.06
C LEU A 56 24.76 4.05 0.20
N ASP A 57 25.75 3.75 -0.67
CA ASP A 57 27.12 4.22 -0.48
C ASP A 57 27.30 5.64 -0.97
N SER A 58 26.70 5.98 -2.11
CA SER A 58 26.69 7.35 -2.65
C SER A 58 25.52 8.20 -2.13
N GLU A 59 24.55 7.58 -1.48
CA GLU A 59 23.30 8.20 -1.01
C GLU A 59 22.54 8.93 -2.13
N THR A 60 22.51 8.36 -3.34
CA THR A 60 21.85 8.95 -4.51
C THR A 60 20.91 7.98 -5.19
N ALA A 61 19.88 8.52 -5.87
CA ALA A 61 19.11 7.72 -6.82
C ALA A 61 19.99 7.30 -8.00
N VAL A 62 19.95 6.01 -8.34
CA VAL A 62 20.77 5.46 -9.45
C VAL A 62 20.23 5.99 -10.77
N HIS A 63 21.11 6.45 -11.66
CA HIS A 63 20.74 7.17 -12.89
C HIS A 63 19.64 6.49 -13.73
N PHE A 64 19.69 5.17 -13.87
CA PHE A 64 18.70 4.38 -14.62
C PHE A 64 17.55 3.82 -13.77
N GLY A 65 17.39 4.29 -12.55
CA GLY A 65 16.34 3.91 -11.59
C GLY A 65 15.87 5.10 -10.78
N LYS A 66 15.85 6.30 -11.36
CA LYS A 66 15.35 7.54 -10.74
C LYS A 66 13.83 7.66 -10.81
N ASP A 67 13.19 6.81 -11.59
CA ASP A 67 11.75 6.80 -11.73
C ASP A 67 11.07 6.25 -10.47
N ALA A 68 9.86 6.72 -10.20
CA ALA A 68 9.00 6.24 -9.14
C ALA A 68 7.59 6.02 -9.72
N PRO A 69 7.25 4.78 -10.09
CA PRO A 69 6.00 4.46 -10.77
C PRO A 69 4.83 4.23 -9.80
N LEU A 70 4.75 4.99 -8.72
CA LEU A 70 3.66 4.96 -7.72
C LEU A 70 3.49 3.60 -7.01
N ARG A 71 4.59 2.96 -6.71
CA ARG A 71 4.63 1.62 -6.12
C ARG A 71 3.98 1.51 -4.74
N PRO A 72 3.39 0.33 -4.39
CA PRO A 72 2.62 0.11 -3.16
C PRO A 72 3.45 -0.29 -1.94
N GLU A 73 4.65 -0.83 -2.10
CA GLU A 73 5.35 -1.62 -1.08
C GLU A 73 5.64 -0.84 0.21
N LEU A 74 5.86 0.48 0.11
CA LEU A 74 6.06 1.31 1.30
C LEU A 74 4.74 1.53 2.05
N ALA A 75 3.63 1.73 1.33
CA ALA A 75 2.29 1.88 1.91
C ALA A 75 1.82 0.56 2.55
N GLU A 76 2.09 -0.58 1.89
CA GLU A 76 1.85 -1.92 2.42
C GLU A 76 2.57 -2.13 3.74
N SER A 77 3.86 -1.82 3.78
CA SER A 77 4.66 -1.98 5.00
C SER A 77 4.20 -1.05 6.13
N ALA A 78 3.77 0.18 5.82
CA ALA A 78 3.19 1.09 6.80
C ALA A 78 1.88 0.53 7.38
N LEU A 79 1.00 -0.02 6.55
CA LEU A 79 -0.22 -0.69 6.98
C LEU A 79 0.08 -1.86 7.94
N HIS A 80 0.95 -2.79 7.54
CA HIS A 80 1.24 -3.97 8.37
C HIS A 80 1.93 -3.60 9.68
N LEU A 81 2.81 -2.60 9.67
CA LEU A 81 3.43 -2.09 10.90
C LEU A 81 2.40 -1.41 11.81
N TYR A 82 1.47 -0.63 11.25
CA TYR A 82 0.36 -0.05 12.01
C TYR A 82 -0.48 -1.15 12.69
N LEU A 83 -0.92 -2.13 11.92
CA LEU A 83 -1.74 -3.24 12.43
C LEU A 83 -1.00 -4.05 13.52
N ARG A 84 0.31 -4.19 13.42
CA ARG A 84 1.10 -4.95 14.37
C ARG A 84 1.42 -4.19 15.64
N THR A 85 1.59 -2.85 15.56
CA THR A 85 2.09 -2.02 16.66
C THR A 85 1.07 -1.06 17.22
N ASN A 86 0.02 -0.76 16.47
CA ASN A 86 -0.95 0.32 16.75
C ASN A 86 -0.27 1.69 16.95
N ASP A 87 0.89 1.91 16.32
CA ASP A 87 1.64 3.16 16.45
C ASP A 87 1.12 4.19 15.44
N GLY A 88 0.58 5.30 15.94
CA GLY A 88 0.07 6.41 15.13
C GLY A 88 1.12 7.06 14.22
N HIS A 89 2.41 6.77 14.40
CA HIS A 89 3.47 7.19 13.48
C HIS A 89 3.17 6.76 12.03
N TYR A 90 2.65 5.54 11.82
CA TYR A 90 2.34 5.03 10.48
C TYR A 90 1.16 5.73 9.82
N LEU A 91 0.24 6.31 10.60
CA LEU A 91 -0.80 7.20 10.06
C LEU A 91 -0.21 8.52 9.56
N VAL A 92 0.82 9.05 10.25
CA VAL A 92 1.56 10.21 9.77
C VAL A 92 2.28 9.89 8.46
N VAL A 93 2.95 8.72 8.39
CA VAL A 93 3.55 8.21 7.15
C VAL A 93 2.53 8.14 6.01
N GLY A 94 1.38 7.51 6.24
CA GLY A 94 0.32 7.41 5.22
C GLY A 94 -0.14 8.78 4.72
N ARG A 95 -0.30 9.75 5.62
CA ARG A 95 -0.65 11.13 5.26
C ARG A 95 0.43 11.79 4.40
N GLU A 96 1.72 11.61 4.73
CA GLU A 96 2.82 12.16 3.93
C GLU A 96 2.90 11.51 2.54
N LEU A 97 2.63 10.20 2.45
CA LEU A 97 2.50 9.49 1.17
C LEU A 97 1.37 10.09 0.30
N ILE A 98 0.18 10.32 0.88
CA ILE A 98 -0.95 10.93 0.17
C ILE A 98 -0.62 12.36 -0.26
N ASN A 99 0.01 13.15 0.60
CA ASN A 99 0.40 14.52 0.25
C ASN A 99 1.39 14.51 -0.93
N ALA A 100 2.43 13.66 -0.89
CA ALA A 100 3.38 13.54 -1.98
C ALA A 100 2.73 13.11 -3.31
N LEU A 101 1.76 12.17 -3.26
CA LEU A 101 0.97 11.79 -4.44
C LEU A 101 0.20 12.99 -5.01
N ASN A 102 -0.43 13.80 -4.16
CA ASN A 102 -1.18 14.98 -4.60
C ASN A 102 -0.28 16.10 -5.13
N ASP A 103 0.88 16.30 -4.51
CA ASP A 103 1.78 17.40 -4.84
C ASP A 103 2.64 17.09 -6.08
N ASP A 104 3.15 15.86 -6.19
CA ASP A 104 4.16 15.47 -7.18
C ASP A 104 3.62 14.63 -8.34
N SER A 105 2.45 13.98 -8.20
CA SER A 105 1.98 12.99 -9.17
C SER A 105 0.58 13.28 -9.73
N ARG A 106 -0.18 14.19 -9.11
CA ARG A 106 -1.55 14.47 -9.53
C ARG A 106 -1.58 15.25 -10.85
N VAL A 107 -2.42 14.79 -11.77
CA VAL A 107 -2.69 15.40 -13.06
C VAL A 107 -4.19 15.66 -13.23
N ALA A 108 -4.62 16.28 -14.34
CA ALA A 108 -6.01 16.67 -14.55
C ALA A 108 -7.01 15.49 -14.42
N CYS A 109 -6.62 14.31 -14.89
CA CYS A 109 -7.48 13.11 -14.92
C CYS A 109 -6.90 11.93 -14.13
N GLY A 110 -6.26 12.19 -13.01
CA GLY A 110 -5.74 11.12 -12.14
C GLY A 110 -4.33 11.39 -11.65
N PHE A 111 -3.47 10.41 -11.77
CA PHE A 111 -2.09 10.47 -11.30
C PHE A 111 -1.14 9.96 -12.38
N ALA A 112 0.06 10.45 -12.38
CA ALA A 112 1.11 10.05 -13.30
C ALA A 112 2.36 9.58 -12.54
N ALA A 113 3.06 8.59 -13.07
CA ALA A 113 4.34 8.15 -12.55
C ALA A 113 5.35 9.31 -12.57
N VAL A 114 6.24 9.33 -11.59
CA VAL A 114 7.37 10.27 -11.58
C VAL A 114 8.50 9.66 -12.39
N ALA A 115 8.89 10.27 -13.49
CA ALA A 115 9.97 9.79 -14.33
C ALA A 115 11.35 10.08 -13.76
N ASP A 116 11.46 11.05 -12.86
CA ASP A 116 12.71 11.40 -12.19
C ASP A 116 12.38 12.07 -10.84
N VAL A 117 12.75 11.40 -9.75
CA VAL A 117 12.42 11.86 -8.38
C VAL A 117 13.14 13.14 -7.97
N GLU A 118 14.26 13.47 -8.63
CA GLU A 118 15.02 14.69 -8.34
C GLU A 118 14.42 15.92 -9.03
N SER A 119 14.08 15.78 -10.32
CA SER A 119 13.49 16.88 -11.11
C SER A 119 11.96 16.95 -11.03
N LYS A 120 11.31 15.94 -10.48
CA LYS A 120 9.84 15.80 -10.43
C LYS A 120 9.18 15.73 -11.82
N ARG A 121 9.93 15.38 -12.83
CA ARG A 121 9.37 15.20 -14.17
C ARG A 121 8.43 14.00 -14.17
N LEU A 122 7.24 14.20 -14.71
CA LEU A 122 6.23 13.15 -14.82
C LEU A 122 6.41 12.32 -16.09
N ASP A 123 5.94 11.08 -16.03
CA ASP A 123 5.76 10.14 -17.13
C ASP A 123 4.26 9.88 -17.29
N ASP A 124 3.74 10.01 -18.50
CA ASP A 124 2.31 9.77 -18.80
C ASP A 124 1.98 8.27 -18.71
N ARG A 125 2.12 7.74 -17.50
CA ARG A 125 1.89 6.33 -17.17
C ARG A 125 1.30 6.21 -15.76
N MET A 126 0.28 5.36 -15.64
CA MET A 126 -0.29 4.95 -14.37
C MET A 126 -0.55 3.44 -14.42
N ASP A 127 0.24 2.69 -13.68
CA ASP A 127 0.15 1.24 -13.65
C ASP A 127 -1.07 0.76 -12.84
N SER A 128 -1.61 -0.41 -13.15
CA SER A 128 -2.82 -0.97 -12.52
C SER A 128 -2.70 -1.13 -11.01
N TYR A 129 -1.52 -1.48 -10.52
CA TYR A 129 -1.28 -1.65 -9.09
C TYR A 129 -1.44 -0.35 -8.28
N PHE A 130 -1.41 0.82 -8.92
CA PHE A 130 -1.62 2.07 -8.20
C PHE A 130 -3.00 2.09 -7.50
N PHE A 131 -4.07 1.74 -8.22
CA PHE A 131 -5.40 1.60 -7.63
C PHE A 131 -5.56 0.30 -6.85
N ALA A 132 -5.10 -0.80 -7.43
CA ALA A 132 -5.31 -2.13 -6.88
C ALA A 132 -4.56 -2.34 -5.55
N GLU A 133 -3.44 -1.63 -5.36
CA GLU A 133 -2.56 -1.80 -4.20
C GLU A 133 -2.27 -0.48 -3.48
N THR A 134 -1.62 0.48 -4.11
CA THR A 134 -1.13 1.69 -3.42
C THR A 134 -2.26 2.44 -2.72
N LEU A 135 -3.33 2.79 -3.45
CA LEU A 135 -4.48 3.47 -2.85
C LEU A 135 -5.26 2.58 -1.89
N LYS A 136 -5.33 1.26 -2.17
CA LYS A 136 -5.99 0.31 -1.28
C LYS A 136 -5.28 0.21 0.07
N TYR A 137 -3.95 0.08 0.08
CA TYR A 137 -3.20 0.04 1.34
C TYR A 137 -3.32 1.34 2.13
N LEU A 138 -3.26 2.49 1.45
CA LEU A 138 -3.48 3.79 2.10
C LEU A 138 -4.90 3.93 2.64
N PHE A 139 -5.92 3.51 1.86
CA PHE A 139 -7.30 3.49 2.34
C PHE A 139 -7.46 2.61 3.58
N LEU A 140 -6.96 1.37 3.54
CA LEU A 140 -7.05 0.43 4.66
C LEU A 140 -6.30 0.95 5.90
N LEU A 141 -5.16 1.59 5.74
CA LEU A 141 -4.40 2.17 6.85
C LEU A 141 -5.24 3.16 7.66
N PHE A 142 -5.99 4.03 7.00
CA PHE A 142 -6.84 5.00 7.67
C PHE A 142 -8.17 4.39 8.13
N ASP A 143 -8.81 3.58 7.30
CA ASP A 143 -10.09 2.96 7.62
C ASP A 143 -9.98 2.04 8.86
N LEU A 144 -8.91 1.25 8.94
CA LEU A 144 -8.66 0.37 10.08
C LEU A 144 -8.19 1.10 11.34
N SER A 145 -7.82 2.38 11.23
CA SER A 145 -7.55 3.25 12.38
C SER A 145 -8.83 3.81 13.03
N LEU A 146 -9.97 3.72 12.34
CA LEU A 146 -11.27 4.14 12.85
C LEU A 146 -11.86 3.09 13.79
N GLU A 147 -12.80 3.52 14.62
CA GLU A 147 -13.63 2.60 15.40
C GLU A 147 -14.42 1.67 14.47
N PRO A 148 -14.67 0.39 14.86
CA PRO A 148 -15.26 -0.60 13.97
C PRO A 148 -16.58 -0.17 13.30
N GLN A 149 -17.43 0.60 13.99
CA GLN A 149 -18.70 1.10 13.46
C GLN A 149 -18.54 2.19 12.39
N ASP A 150 -17.39 2.87 12.35
CA ASP A 150 -17.11 3.97 11.44
C ASP A 150 -16.33 3.52 10.18
N ARG A 151 -15.92 2.24 10.14
CA ARG A 151 -15.16 1.68 9.03
C ARG A 151 -16.04 1.48 7.79
N GLN A 152 -15.43 1.72 6.62
CA GLN A 152 -16.07 1.52 5.32
C GLN A 152 -15.59 0.23 4.63
N SER A 153 -14.46 -0.32 5.09
CA SER A 153 -13.93 -1.58 4.56
C SER A 153 -14.74 -2.79 5.07
N PHE A 154 -14.55 -3.93 4.39
CA PHE A 154 -15.13 -5.21 4.81
C PHE A 154 -14.38 -5.86 5.99
N PHE A 155 -13.35 -5.21 6.52
CA PHE A 155 -12.56 -5.72 7.64
C PHE A 155 -13.13 -5.20 8.96
N CYS A 156 -14.04 -5.94 9.54
CA CYS A 156 -14.72 -5.52 10.75
C CYS A 156 -14.62 -6.51 11.92
N CYS A 157 -13.92 -7.63 11.73
CA CYS A 157 -13.75 -8.62 12.79
C CYS A 157 -12.40 -8.42 13.47
N ASP A 158 -12.41 -8.15 14.77
CA ASP A 158 -11.23 -8.22 15.61
C ASP A 158 -10.95 -9.66 16.08
N GLU A 159 -9.76 -9.89 16.63
CA GLU A 159 -9.34 -11.21 17.12
C GLU A 159 -10.20 -11.75 18.26
N THR A 160 -10.89 -10.88 19.00
CA THR A 160 -11.76 -11.28 20.12
C THR A 160 -13.04 -11.97 19.64
N SER A 161 -13.33 -11.88 18.36
CA SER A 161 -14.49 -12.51 17.72
C SER A 161 -14.19 -13.92 17.17
N ILE A 162 -12.95 -14.42 17.29
CA ILE A 162 -12.54 -15.74 16.77
C ILE A 162 -13.34 -16.89 17.39
N ASP A 163 -13.75 -16.77 18.65
CA ASP A 163 -14.61 -17.78 19.30
C ASP A 163 -16.02 -17.89 18.67
N ARG A 164 -16.42 -16.89 17.87
CA ARG A 164 -17.69 -16.92 17.13
C ARG A 164 -17.57 -17.50 15.73
N LEU A 165 -16.34 -17.70 15.22
CA LEU A 165 -16.06 -18.35 13.93
C LEU A 165 -16.42 -19.85 13.89
N ASN A 166 -16.71 -20.48 15.05
CA ASN A 166 -17.31 -21.81 15.10
C ASN A 166 -18.81 -21.82 14.74
N SER A 167 -19.44 -20.67 14.60
CA SER A 167 -20.77 -20.58 14.03
C SER A 167 -20.62 -20.30 12.51
N THR A 168 -21.27 -21.12 11.70
CA THR A 168 -21.38 -21.07 10.25
C THR A 168 -22.02 -19.78 9.70
N ARG A 169 -22.11 -18.74 10.50
CA ARG A 169 -22.54 -17.39 10.12
C ARG A 169 -21.31 -16.51 10.15
N GLY A 170 -20.83 -16.08 8.98
CA GLY A 170 -19.75 -15.12 8.85
C GLY A 170 -19.99 -13.89 9.73
N CYS A 171 -18.94 -13.26 10.23
CA CYS A 171 -19.05 -11.99 10.89
C CYS A 171 -19.87 -11.05 10.01
N ALA A 172 -20.85 -10.39 10.59
CA ALA A 172 -21.59 -9.34 9.90
C ALA A 172 -21.74 -8.17 10.86
N VAL A 173 -21.41 -6.98 10.39
CA VAL A 173 -21.77 -5.72 11.04
C VAL A 173 -22.87 -5.12 10.19
N ASP A 174 -24.01 -4.82 10.79
CA ASP A 174 -25.19 -4.30 10.10
C ASP A 174 -25.65 -5.14 8.89
N GLY A 175 -25.47 -6.48 8.97
CA GLY A 175 -25.84 -7.41 7.90
C GLY A 175 -24.86 -7.46 6.73
N ARG A 176 -23.72 -6.76 6.78
CA ARG A 176 -22.66 -6.85 5.77
C ARG A 176 -21.67 -7.95 6.15
N PRO A 177 -21.26 -8.80 5.17
CA PRO A 177 -20.22 -9.78 5.42
C PRO A 177 -18.91 -9.06 5.71
N CYS A 178 -18.15 -9.52 6.71
CA CYS A 178 -16.83 -9.00 6.99
C CYS A 178 -15.75 -10.07 6.91
N LEU A 179 -14.55 -9.63 6.57
CA LEU A 179 -13.35 -10.46 6.51
C LEU A 179 -12.51 -10.24 7.76
N SER A 180 -11.98 -11.31 8.32
CA SER A 180 -10.97 -11.20 9.37
C SER A 180 -9.64 -10.83 8.76
N LEU A 181 -9.07 -9.70 9.17
CA LEU A 181 -7.77 -9.25 8.67
C LEU A 181 -6.65 -10.22 9.05
N SER A 182 -6.72 -10.82 10.25
CA SER A 182 -5.75 -11.84 10.72
C SER A 182 -5.80 -13.15 9.93
N ALA A 183 -6.92 -13.42 9.26
CA ALA A 183 -7.12 -14.58 8.41
C ALA A 183 -7.07 -14.26 6.89
N THR A 184 -6.64 -13.06 6.52
CA THR A 184 -6.63 -12.61 5.13
C THR A 184 -5.23 -12.19 4.73
N LEU A 185 -4.71 -12.75 3.64
CA LEU A 185 -3.51 -12.27 2.96
C LEU A 185 -3.90 -11.43 1.76
N LEU A 186 -3.17 -10.34 1.55
CA LEU A 186 -3.22 -9.56 0.33
C LEU A 186 -2.10 -10.06 -0.59
N SER A 187 -2.45 -10.46 -1.80
CA SER A 187 -1.48 -10.86 -2.83
C SER A 187 -1.05 -9.67 -3.66
N THR A 188 -0.19 -9.90 -4.63
CA THR A 188 0.07 -8.99 -5.74
C THR A 188 -1.26 -8.54 -6.38
N GLU A 189 -1.38 -7.28 -6.75
CA GLU A 189 -2.63 -6.61 -7.15
C GLU A 189 -3.67 -6.53 -6.01
N GLY A 190 -3.23 -6.74 -4.76
CA GLY A 190 -4.07 -6.58 -3.56
C GLY A 190 -5.29 -7.49 -3.51
N HIS A 191 -5.26 -8.67 -4.13
CA HIS A 191 -6.33 -9.66 -4.02
C HIS A 191 -6.38 -10.27 -2.61
N PHE A 192 -7.59 -10.51 -2.13
CA PHE A 192 -7.81 -11.10 -0.82
C PHE A 192 -7.77 -12.62 -0.88
N PHE A 193 -6.85 -13.22 -0.14
CA PHE A 193 -6.82 -14.67 0.10
C PHE A 193 -7.12 -14.95 1.55
N GLN A 194 -8.19 -15.69 1.80
CA GLN A 194 -8.44 -16.19 3.14
C GLN A 194 -7.49 -17.35 3.44
N MET A 195 -6.76 -17.24 4.53
CA MET A 195 -5.95 -18.36 5.04
C MET A 195 -6.87 -19.43 5.61
N PRO A 196 -6.62 -20.71 5.30
CA PRO A 196 -7.42 -21.81 5.85
C PRO A 196 -7.27 -21.83 7.36
N SER A 197 -8.28 -21.46 8.10
CA SER A 197 -8.39 -21.82 9.51
C SER A 197 -8.68 -23.32 9.59
N GLY A 198 -7.67 -24.16 9.73
CA GLY A 198 -7.74 -25.58 10.13
C GLY A 198 -8.82 -26.52 9.58
N ARG A 199 -9.83 -26.06 8.85
CA ARG A 199 -10.85 -26.83 8.14
C ARG A 199 -11.31 -26.08 6.90
N VAL A 200 -10.86 -26.56 5.76
CA VAL A 200 -11.37 -26.15 4.46
C VAL A 200 -12.76 -26.79 4.29
N SER A 201 -13.81 -26.03 4.50
CA SER A 201 -15.12 -26.34 3.92
C SER A 201 -15.42 -25.29 2.89
N GLY A 202 -15.54 -25.75 1.64
CA GLY A 202 -15.55 -24.93 0.45
C GLY A 202 -16.70 -23.93 0.37
N ALA A 203 -16.35 -22.75 -0.08
CA ALA A 203 -17.17 -21.90 -0.93
C ALA A 203 -16.28 -20.78 -1.53
N PHE A 204 -15.50 -21.10 -2.56
CA PHE A 204 -15.09 -20.09 -3.53
C PHE A 204 -16.33 -19.77 -4.37
N GLY A 205 -16.88 -18.56 -4.23
CA GLY A 205 -18.00 -18.17 -5.07
C GLY A 205 -18.82 -16.99 -4.58
N ALA A 206 -18.24 -15.89 -4.21
CA ALA A 206 -18.96 -14.62 -4.20
C ALA A 206 -18.27 -13.68 -5.20
N ARG A 207 -18.77 -13.65 -6.43
CA ARG A 207 -18.47 -12.56 -7.36
C ARG A 207 -19.02 -11.28 -6.75
N MET A 208 -18.16 -10.31 -6.49
CA MET A 208 -18.63 -8.94 -6.26
C MET A 208 -19.35 -8.48 -7.54
N PRO A 209 -20.54 -7.89 -7.43
CA PRO A 209 -21.17 -7.27 -8.59
C PRO A 209 -20.30 -6.06 -8.99
N LEU A 210 -19.75 -6.11 -10.19
CA LEU A 210 -18.98 -5.05 -10.82
C LEU A 210 -19.83 -3.82 -11.19
N ASP A 211 -21.12 -3.86 -10.91
CA ASP A 211 -22.10 -2.90 -11.42
C ASP A 211 -22.29 -1.67 -10.52
N ALA A 212 -21.58 -1.60 -9.39
CA ALA A 212 -21.74 -0.51 -8.43
C ALA A 212 -20.78 0.70 -8.62
N VAL A 213 -19.90 0.69 -9.60
CA VAL A 213 -18.89 1.76 -9.82
C VAL A 213 -18.87 2.27 -11.26
N ALA A 214 -19.99 2.29 -11.94
CA ALA A 214 -20.09 2.88 -13.28
C ALA A 214 -20.95 4.14 -13.26
N GLY A 215 -20.39 5.24 -12.73
CA GLY A 215 -20.78 6.58 -13.17
C GLY A 215 -19.75 7.06 -14.19
N PRO A 216 -20.13 7.74 -15.29
CA PRO A 216 -19.15 8.27 -16.22
C PRO A 216 -18.32 9.34 -15.53
N PHE A 217 -17.01 9.11 -15.39
CA PHE A 217 -16.06 10.16 -15.07
C PHE A 217 -15.89 11.02 -16.34
N GLU A 218 -16.62 12.12 -16.43
CA GLU A 218 -16.34 13.15 -17.41
C GLU A 218 -15.16 13.97 -16.91
N CYS A 219 -13.98 13.78 -17.50
CA CYS A 219 -12.86 14.69 -17.34
C CYS A 219 -13.19 15.99 -18.10
N GLU A 220 -13.48 17.07 -17.41
CA GLU A 220 -13.55 18.39 -18.05
C GLU A 220 -12.15 18.78 -18.53
N ALA A 221 -11.92 18.70 -19.84
CA ALA A 221 -10.75 19.26 -20.48
C ALA A 221 -10.78 20.78 -20.25
N SER A 222 -9.88 21.30 -19.44
CA SER A 222 -9.72 22.75 -19.29
C SER A 222 -9.19 23.30 -20.62
N THR A 223 -10.09 23.86 -21.41
CA THR A 223 -9.73 24.66 -22.58
C THR A 223 -9.10 25.96 -22.08
N THR A 224 -7.78 25.99 -21.95
CA THR A 224 -7.04 27.25 -21.85
C THR A 224 -7.11 27.93 -23.20
N THR A 225 -8.06 28.85 -23.33
CA THR A 225 -8.09 29.83 -24.43
C THR A 225 -6.87 30.73 -24.23
N THR A 226 -5.84 30.53 -25.05
CA THR A 226 -4.77 31.51 -25.23
C THR A 226 -5.36 32.69 -26.02
N GLU A 227 -5.81 33.74 -25.33
CA GLU A 227 -5.96 35.04 -25.97
C GLU A 227 -4.58 35.62 -26.29
N LYS A 228 -4.32 35.73 -27.57
CA LYS A 228 -3.23 36.55 -28.12
C LYS A 228 -3.62 38.03 -28.04
N HIS A 229 -2.83 38.78 -27.30
CA HIS A 229 -2.63 40.21 -27.58
C HIS A 229 -1.14 40.52 -27.68
#